data_70bbbaf9b43ca3ac39c10552bcafd5cd
#
_entry.id   70bbbaf9b43ca3ac39c10552bcafd5cd
#
_cell.length_a   1.000
_cell.length_b   1.000
_cell.length_c   1.000
_cell.angle_alpha   90.00
_cell.angle_beta   90.00
_cell.angle_gamma   90.00
#
_symmetry.space_group_name_H-M   'P 1'
#
loop_
_entity.id
_entity.type
_entity.pdbx_description
1 polymer ?
#
loop_
_entity_poly.entity_id
_entity_poly.type
_entity_poly.pdbx_seq_one_letter_code
_entity_poly.pdbx_strand_id
1 'polypeptide(L)'
;MSAAAGNTAIWGRAEQQDFRSRVRGCLLGGAIGDALGAGIEFDSLDAIRKAHGQEGVTDFVSAYGRRGAVTDDTQMTLFTVDGLIRAQVRRDTGAWHPPTDVHRAYLRWAVTQRDWGPDERKTDDGWLAREEWLYSRRAPGRACLSGLGDEVMGTLDKPKNPDSKGCGAVMRSAPFGLLVGWEPQLVFQLAVECAAQTHGHPTGYLAAGAFAVISHSLARGEDLDGAVQKALVHLGTRPGHEETTDALKRALGAVRQGMPTPARVESLGQGWTAEEALSIGVYCALVAEDVRHGLLLAVNHGGDSDSTGAICGNLLGTLHGETALPPVWLVELEGRDTMLQLADDFAMEMTQGPALHGPAGSAPGWLARYPRA
;
A
#
# COMPACT_ATOMS: atom_id res chain seq x y z
N MET A 1 -6.43 10.53 25.79
CA MET A 1 -5.23 10.84 24.98
C MET A 1 -5.38 12.26 24.45
N SER A 2 -4.48 13.16 24.84
CA SER A 2 -4.45 14.54 24.32
C SER A 2 -4.19 14.46 22.82
N ALA A 3 -5.10 15.01 22.02
CA ALA A 3 -4.91 15.14 20.60
C ALA A 3 -3.62 15.94 20.38
N ALA A 4 -2.59 15.32 19.82
CA ALA A 4 -1.51 16.06 19.21
C ALA A 4 -2.16 17.00 18.20
N ALA A 5 -2.12 18.29 18.48
CA ALA A 5 -2.58 19.32 17.57
C ALA A 5 -1.85 19.07 16.25
N GLY A 6 -2.58 18.65 15.23
CA GLY A 6 -2.03 18.51 13.91
C GLY A 6 -1.33 19.80 13.57
N ASN A 7 -0.06 19.68 13.24
CA ASN A 7 0.73 20.81 12.81
C ASN A 7 -0.03 21.45 11.65
N THR A 8 -0.69 22.57 11.89
CA THR A 8 -1.26 23.44 10.87
C THR A 8 -0.12 24.17 10.18
N ALA A 9 0.87 23.39 9.70
CA ALA A 9 1.87 23.92 8.80
C ALA A 9 1.09 24.50 7.61
N ILE A 10 1.27 25.77 7.38
CA ILE A 10 0.73 26.44 6.19
C ILE A 10 1.51 25.84 5.03
N TRP A 11 0.90 24.86 4.35
CA TRP A 11 1.47 24.24 3.18
C TRP A 11 1.62 25.29 2.07
N GLY A 12 2.83 25.60 1.68
CA GLY A 12 3.10 26.38 0.50
C GLY A 12 2.67 25.62 -0.77
N ARG A 13 2.42 26.36 -1.85
CA ARG A 13 1.95 25.75 -3.12
C ARG A 13 2.93 24.70 -3.66
N ALA A 14 4.23 24.95 -3.55
CA ALA A 14 5.25 23.99 -3.99
C ALA A 14 5.25 22.70 -3.16
N GLU A 15 5.08 22.83 -1.83
CA GLU A 15 5.02 21.69 -0.92
C GLU A 15 3.76 20.85 -1.16
N GLN A 16 2.61 21.48 -1.42
CA GLN A 16 1.38 20.77 -1.79
C GLN A 16 1.54 20.02 -3.11
N GLN A 17 2.20 20.60 -4.10
CA GLN A 17 2.46 19.97 -5.39
C GLN A 17 3.43 18.79 -5.26
N ASP A 18 4.51 18.94 -4.50
CA ASP A 18 5.45 17.84 -4.24
C ASP A 18 4.75 16.69 -3.51
N PHE A 19 4.03 16.98 -2.44
CA PHE A 19 3.29 15.96 -1.70
C PHE A 19 2.25 15.25 -2.58
N ARG A 20 1.47 16.00 -3.36
CA ARG A 20 0.52 15.41 -4.31
C ARG A 20 1.21 14.49 -5.32
N SER A 21 2.36 14.90 -5.85
CA SER A 21 3.17 14.09 -6.77
C SER A 21 3.65 12.79 -6.12
N ARG A 22 4.07 12.83 -4.86
CA ARG A 22 4.47 11.63 -4.09
C ARG A 22 3.29 10.70 -3.79
N VAL A 23 2.13 11.25 -3.44
CA VAL A 23 0.91 10.45 -3.23
C VAL A 23 0.49 9.74 -4.51
N ARG A 24 0.44 10.45 -5.63
CA ARG A 24 0.16 9.86 -6.94
C ARG A 24 1.22 8.82 -7.32
N GLY A 25 2.49 9.17 -7.11
CA GLY A 25 3.62 8.27 -7.35
C GLY A 25 3.48 6.97 -6.56
N CYS A 26 3.14 7.06 -5.27
CA CYS A 26 2.92 5.91 -4.39
C CYS A 26 1.83 4.98 -4.94
N LEU A 27 0.65 5.51 -5.21
CA LEU A 27 -0.49 4.68 -5.63
C LEU A 27 -0.30 4.11 -7.03
N LEU A 28 0.09 4.95 -8.00
CA LEU A 28 0.30 4.51 -9.38
C LEU A 28 1.53 3.59 -9.51
N GLY A 29 2.61 3.90 -8.80
CA GLY A 29 3.83 3.07 -8.80
C GLY A 29 3.55 1.68 -8.25
N GLY A 30 2.83 1.59 -7.12
CA GLY A 30 2.39 0.32 -6.57
C GLY A 30 1.50 -0.47 -7.53
N ALA A 31 0.52 0.19 -8.13
CA ALA A 31 -0.38 -0.45 -9.10
C ALA A 31 0.35 -0.92 -10.37
N ILE A 32 1.36 -0.20 -10.85
CA ILE A 32 2.20 -0.65 -11.97
C ILE A 32 2.98 -1.91 -11.56
N GLY A 33 3.56 -1.92 -10.36
CA GLY A 33 4.30 -3.09 -9.84
C GLY A 33 3.41 -4.32 -9.70
N ASP A 34 2.22 -4.17 -9.10
CA ASP A 34 1.17 -5.17 -9.01
C ASP A 34 0.82 -5.71 -10.42
N ALA A 35 0.46 -4.83 -11.35
CA ALA A 35 0.06 -5.22 -12.70
C ALA A 35 1.17 -5.89 -13.53
N LEU A 36 2.44 -5.58 -13.27
CA LEU A 36 3.58 -6.28 -13.88
C LEU A 36 3.73 -7.71 -13.36
N GLY A 37 3.48 -7.91 -12.05
CA GLY A 37 3.55 -9.21 -11.39
C GLY A 37 2.33 -10.09 -11.60
N ALA A 38 1.13 -9.51 -11.77
CA ALA A 38 -0.16 -10.19 -11.77
C ALA A 38 -0.28 -11.39 -12.74
N GLY A 39 0.43 -11.35 -13.86
CA GLY A 39 0.40 -12.44 -14.87
C GLY A 39 1.39 -13.57 -14.61
N ILE A 40 2.27 -13.43 -13.62
CA ILE A 40 3.36 -14.37 -13.34
C ILE A 40 3.47 -14.74 -11.84
N GLU A 41 2.53 -14.30 -11.00
CA GLU A 41 2.53 -14.42 -9.54
C GLU A 41 2.83 -15.85 -9.06
N PHE A 42 2.34 -16.87 -9.74
CA PHE A 42 2.52 -18.26 -9.29
C PHE A 42 3.59 -19.03 -10.08
N ASP A 43 4.31 -18.36 -10.95
CA ASP A 43 5.32 -18.99 -11.80
C ASP A 43 6.69 -19.04 -11.13
N SER A 44 7.46 -20.09 -11.42
CA SER A 44 8.88 -20.11 -11.07
C SER A 44 9.68 -19.22 -12.02
N LEU A 45 10.86 -18.76 -11.60
CA LEU A 45 11.76 -17.98 -12.47
C LEU A 45 12.06 -18.70 -13.80
N ASP A 46 12.20 -20.02 -13.78
CA ASP A 46 12.43 -20.82 -15.00
C ASP A 46 11.19 -20.81 -15.92
N ALA A 47 9.97 -20.87 -15.35
CA ALA A 47 8.73 -20.77 -16.12
C ALA A 47 8.59 -19.38 -16.74
N ILE A 48 8.87 -18.32 -15.98
CA ILE A 48 8.88 -16.93 -16.46
C ILE A 48 9.85 -16.78 -17.63
N ARG A 49 11.08 -17.25 -17.47
CA ARG A 49 12.10 -17.17 -18.54
C ARG A 49 11.76 -17.98 -19.76
N LYS A 50 11.15 -19.14 -19.59
CA LYS A 50 10.69 -19.98 -20.70
C LYS A 50 9.58 -19.29 -21.51
N ALA A 51 8.69 -18.57 -20.83
CA ALA A 51 7.54 -17.91 -21.46
C ALA A 51 7.91 -16.54 -22.07
N HIS A 52 8.80 -15.78 -21.42
CA HIS A 52 9.05 -14.38 -21.73
C HIS A 52 10.51 -14.08 -22.14
N GLY A 53 11.40 -15.08 -22.20
CA GLY A 53 12.82 -14.92 -22.53
C GLY A 53 13.68 -14.76 -21.30
N GLN A 54 15.01 -14.68 -21.48
CA GLN A 54 16.00 -14.67 -20.40
C GLN A 54 15.87 -13.47 -19.44
N GLU A 55 15.39 -12.35 -19.95
CA GLU A 55 15.14 -11.13 -19.18
C GLU A 55 13.86 -11.25 -18.32
N GLY A 56 13.02 -12.27 -18.54
CA GLY A 56 11.70 -12.37 -17.95
C GLY A 56 10.70 -11.39 -18.56
N VAL A 57 9.70 -10.97 -17.80
CA VAL A 57 8.75 -9.95 -18.27
C VAL A 57 9.44 -8.59 -18.34
N THR A 58 9.21 -7.87 -19.43
CA THR A 58 9.72 -6.51 -19.66
C THR A 58 8.61 -5.50 -19.85
N ASP A 59 7.36 -5.97 -19.82
CA ASP A 59 6.13 -5.19 -20.01
C ASP A 59 4.96 -5.96 -19.38
N PHE A 60 3.76 -5.34 -19.32
CA PHE A 60 2.58 -6.01 -18.82
C PHE A 60 2.28 -7.32 -19.57
N VAL A 61 2.05 -8.38 -18.82
CA VAL A 61 1.49 -9.63 -19.30
C VAL A 61 -0.02 -9.57 -19.13
N SER A 62 -0.77 -10.21 -20.05
CA SER A 62 -2.21 -10.28 -19.91
C SER A 62 -2.59 -11.14 -18.70
N ALA A 63 -3.31 -10.57 -17.76
CA ALA A 63 -3.89 -11.22 -16.60
C ALA A 63 -5.38 -10.86 -16.53
N TYR A 64 -6.22 -11.76 -16.06
CA TYR A 64 -7.66 -11.50 -15.86
C TYR A 64 -8.37 -10.91 -17.10
N GLY A 65 -7.93 -11.30 -18.29
CA GLY A 65 -8.52 -10.90 -19.56
C GLY A 65 -8.08 -9.54 -20.11
N ARG A 66 -7.08 -8.88 -19.49
CA ARG A 66 -6.56 -7.60 -19.97
C ARG A 66 -5.07 -7.42 -19.67
N ARG A 67 -4.43 -6.46 -20.34
CA ARG A 67 -3.10 -5.95 -19.98
C ARG A 67 -3.24 -4.87 -18.93
N GLY A 68 -2.25 -4.74 -18.05
CA GLY A 68 -2.26 -3.75 -16.97
C GLY A 68 -3.35 -4.00 -15.91
N ALA A 69 -3.82 -5.25 -15.77
CA ALA A 69 -4.74 -5.65 -14.73
C ALA A 69 -4.08 -5.59 -13.36
N VAL A 70 -4.75 -4.99 -12.38
CA VAL A 70 -4.32 -4.99 -10.99
C VAL A 70 -4.99 -6.12 -10.20
N THR A 71 -4.42 -6.49 -9.04
CA THR A 71 -4.92 -7.53 -8.15
C THR A 71 -5.55 -6.95 -6.87
N ASP A 72 -5.76 -7.78 -5.85
CA ASP A 72 -6.22 -7.32 -4.54
C ASP A 72 -5.20 -6.42 -3.83
N ASP A 73 -3.92 -6.48 -4.18
CA ASP A 73 -2.89 -5.56 -3.70
C ASP A 73 -3.27 -4.09 -3.92
N THR A 74 -3.53 -3.74 -5.16
CA THR A 74 -3.99 -2.38 -5.50
C THR A 74 -5.38 -2.11 -4.96
N GLN A 75 -6.33 -3.04 -5.11
CA GLN A 75 -7.69 -2.84 -4.62
C GLN A 75 -7.69 -2.50 -3.13
N MET A 76 -7.04 -3.30 -2.28
CA MET A 76 -6.99 -3.05 -0.84
C MET A 76 -6.21 -1.78 -0.48
N THR A 77 -5.18 -1.43 -1.24
CA THR A 77 -4.48 -0.15 -1.09
C THR A 77 -5.42 1.04 -1.29
N LEU A 78 -6.27 1.01 -2.32
CA LEU A 78 -7.25 2.07 -2.57
C LEU A 78 -8.28 2.17 -1.43
N PHE A 79 -8.78 1.03 -0.93
CA PHE A 79 -9.68 1.04 0.22
C PHE A 79 -9.00 1.47 1.52
N THR A 80 -7.69 1.25 1.68
CA THR A 80 -6.91 1.85 2.79
C THR A 80 -6.93 3.38 2.69
N VAL A 81 -6.71 3.93 1.50
CA VAL A 81 -6.75 5.39 1.27
C VAL A 81 -8.14 5.97 1.55
N ASP A 82 -9.20 5.32 1.04
CA ASP A 82 -10.60 5.72 1.32
C ASP A 82 -10.89 5.73 2.83
N GLY A 83 -10.47 4.69 3.55
CA GLY A 83 -10.61 4.59 5.00
C GLY A 83 -9.88 5.71 5.74
N LEU A 84 -8.68 6.07 5.30
CA LEU A 84 -7.89 7.15 5.90
C LEU A 84 -8.51 8.53 5.66
N ILE A 85 -9.01 8.79 4.44
CA ILE A 85 -9.75 10.04 4.16
C ILE A 85 -10.98 10.13 5.06
N ARG A 86 -11.78 9.08 5.15
CA ARG A 86 -12.98 9.04 5.98
C ARG A 86 -12.66 9.21 7.47
N ALA A 87 -11.55 8.65 7.94
CA ALA A 87 -11.08 8.87 9.31
C ALA A 87 -10.84 10.36 9.60
N GLN A 88 -10.24 11.10 8.65
CA GLN A 88 -10.04 12.54 8.81
C GLN A 88 -11.36 13.30 8.78
N VAL A 89 -12.26 12.96 7.84
CA VAL A 89 -13.60 13.56 7.75
C VAL A 89 -14.39 13.36 9.05
N ARG A 90 -14.26 12.21 9.70
CA ARG A 90 -14.91 11.91 10.99
C ARG A 90 -14.27 12.57 12.19
N ARG A 91 -13.04 13.00 12.09
CA ARG A 91 -12.31 13.69 13.18
C ARG A 91 -13.11 14.86 13.74
N ASP A 92 -13.79 15.60 12.88
CA ASP A 92 -14.59 16.77 13.25
C ASP A 92 -15.87 16.43 14.02
N THR A 93 -16.28 15.15 14.04
CA THR A 93 -17.48 14.69 14.76
C THR A 93 -17.21 14.30 16.22
N GLY A 94 -15.93 14.27 16.62
CA GLY A 94 -15.52 13.79 17.95
C GLY A 94 -15.51 12.25 18.10
N ALA A 95 -15.93 11.51 17.07
CA ALA A 95 -15.93 10.03 17.04
C ALA A 95 -14.78 9.50 16.17
N TRP A 96 -13.55 9.88 16.53
CA TRP A 96 -12.37 9.61 15.74
C TRP A 96 -11.63 8.34 16.18
N HIS A 97 -11.64 7.30 15.35
CA HIS A 97 -10.88 6.08 15.55
C HIS A 97 -10.46 5.49 14.19
N PRO A 98 -9.32 5.92 13.64
CA PRO A 98 -8.87 5.52 12.30
C PRO A 98 -8.86 4.02 12.01
N PRO A 99 -8.47 3.13 12.96
CA PRO A 99 -8.55 1.69 12.69
C PRO A 99 -9.97 1.20 12.35
N THR A 100 -11.01 1.78 12.98
CA THR A 100 -12.40 1.45 12.66
C THR A 100 -12.80 1.93 11.27
N ASP A 101 -12.37 3.11 10.86
CA ASP A 101 -12.71 3.66 9.55
C ASP A 101 -12.02 2.88 8.42
N VAL A 102 -10.77 2.47 8.64
CA VAL A 102 -10.04 1.57 7.74
C VAL A 102 -10.69 0.18 7.70
N HIS A 103 -11.13 -0.35 8.86
CA HIS A 103 -11.86 -1.62 8.91
C HIS A 103 -13.15 -1.59 8.07
N ARG A 104 -13.94 -0.52 8.21
CA ARG A 104 -15.13 -0.32 7.38
C ARG A 104 -14.81 -0.25 5.89
N ALA A 105 -13.69 0.39 5.53
CA ALA A 105 -13.23 0.39 4.15
C ALA A 105 -12.87 -1.02 3.65
N TYR A 106 -12.20 -1.81 4.48
CA TYR A 106 -11.91 -3.21 4.13
C TYR A 106 -13.17 -4.08 4.03
N LEU A 107 -14.18 -3.84 4.86
CA LEU A 107 -15.48 -4.51 4.70
C LEU A 107 -16.15 -4.16 3.36
N ARG A 108 -16.05 -2.88 2.91
CA ARG A 108 -16.51 -2.48 1.57
C ARG A 108 -15.72 -3.19 0.46
N TRP A 109 -14.39 -3.30 0.60
CA TRP A 109 -13.60 -4.13 -0.32
C TRP A 109 -14.05 -5.59 -0.31
N ALA A 110 -14.30 -6.20 0.84
CA ALA A 110 -14.76 -7.58 0.93
C ALA A 110 -16.11 -7.81 0.22
N VAL A 111 -16.97 -6.79 0.13
CA VAL A 111 -18.19 -6.83 -0.68
C VAL A 111 -17.86 -6.96 -2.15
N THR A 112 -16.87 -6.22 -2.68
CA THR A 112 -16.47 -6.29 -4.08
C THR A 112 -15.93 -7.67 -4.50
N GLN A 113 -15.54 -8.50 -3.52
CA GLN A 113 -15.06 -9.87 -3.77
C GLN A 113 -16.19 -10.91 -3.84
N ARG A 114 -17.40 -10.54 -3.51
CA ARG A 114 -18.59 -11.43 -3.45
C ARG A 114 -19.70 -11.00 -4.40
N ASP A 115 -19.89 -9.71 -4.57
CA ASP A 115 -20.95 -9.13 -5.38
C ASP A 115 -20.47 -8.92 -6.83
N TRP A 116 -21.43 -8.84 -7.76
CA TRP A 116 -21.13 -8.71 -9.20
C TRP A 116 -21.04 -7.25 -9.66
N GLY A 117 -21.37 -6.32 -8.79
CA GLY A 117 -21.38 -4.90 -9.08
C GLY A 117 -21.88 -4.08 -7.88
N PRO A 118 -21.86 -2.74 -7.99
CA PRO A 118 -22.32 -1.85 -6.95
C PRO A 118 -23.80 -2.07 -6.63
N ASP A 119 -24.14 -2.04 -5.33
CA ASP A 119 -25.53 -2.04 -4.87
C ASP A 119 -26.03 -0.59 -4.72
N GLU A 120 -26.90 -0.15 -5.62
CA GLU A 120 -27.46 1.21 -5.63
C GLU A 120 -28.24 1.58 -4.36
N ARG A 121 -28.66 0.61 -3.57
CA ARG A 121 -29.36 0.83 -2.29
C ARG A 121 -28.41 1.27 -1.17
N LYS A 122 -27.11 1.04 -1.31
CA LYS A 122 -26.08 1.42 -0.35
C LYS A 122 -25.53 2.82 -0.70
N THR A 123 -26.19 3.85 -0.19
CA THR A 123 -25.83 5.25 -0.49
C THR A 123 -24.67 5.78 0.34
N ASP A 124 -24.34 5.12 1.46
CA ASP A 124 -23.28 5.47 2.41
C ASP A 124 -21.91 4.86 2.09
N ASP A 125 -21.84 3.98 1.09
CA ASP A 125 -20.60 3.29 0.70
C ASP A 125 -19.57 4.22 0.04
N GLY A 126 -19.98 5.43 -0.39
CA GLY A 126 -19.14 6.42 -1.06
C GLY A 126 -18.87 6.10 -2.53
N TRP A 127 -18.05 6.94 -3.16
CA TRP A 127 -17.84 6.85 -4.59
C TRP A 127 -16.96 5.67 -5.01
N LEU A 128 -15.92 5.33 -4.23
CA LEU A 128 -14.99 4.23 -4.57
C LEU A 128 -15.73 2.88 -4.65
N ALA A 129 -16.68 2.64 -3.75
CA ALA A 129 -17.50 1.42 -3.78
C ALA A 129 -18.48 1.36 -4.98
N ARG A 130 -18.58 2.42 -5.79
CA ARG A 130 -19.38 2.47 -7.02
C ARG A 130 -18.56 2.21 -8.28
N GLU A 131 -17.25 2.07 -8.16
CA GLU A 131 -16.35 1.76 -9.26
C GLU A 131 -16.53 0.29 -9.67
N GLU A 132 -17.20 0.04 -10.80
CA GLU A 132 -17.57 -1.30 -11.27
C GLU A 132 -16.36 -2.23 -11.44
N TRP A 133 -15.23 -1.70 -11.91
CA TRP A 133 -14.01 -2.49 -12.15
C TRP A 133 -13.42 -3.10 -10.87
N LEU A 134 -13.73 -2.55 -9.68
CA LEU A 134 -13.31 -3.09 -8.40
C LEU A 134 -14.06 -4.39 -8.02
N TYR A 135 -15.22 -4.67 -8.64
CA TYR A 135 -16.00 -5.89 -8.40
C TYR A 135 -15.42 -7.06 -9.20
N SER A 136 -14.15 -7.33 -8.96
CA SER A 136 -13.39 -8.38 -9.62
C SER A 136 -12.55 -9.12 -8.60
N ARG A 137 -12.77 -10.44 -8.50
CA ARG A 137 -11.99 -11.30 -7.61
C ARG A 137 -10.69 -11.71 -8.31
N ARG A 138 -9.56 -11.22 -7.80
CA ARG A 138 -8.26 -11.41 -8.42
C ARG A 138 -7.23 -11.80 -7.37
N ALA A 139 -7.05 -13.10 -7.18
CA ALA A 139 -6.16 -13.73 -6.23
C ALA A 139 -6.24 -13.23 -4.77
N PRO A 140 -7.41 -12.84 -4.20
CA PRO A 140 -7.46 -12.25 -2.87
C PRO A 140 -6.93 -13.19 -1.81
N GLY A 141 -6.04 -12.67 -0.95
CA GLY A 141 -5.43 -13.41 0.15
C GLY A 141 -6.45 -14.06 1.07
N ARG A 142 -6.25 -15.34 1.42
CA ARG A 142 -7.18 -16.09 2.30
C ARG A 142 -7.34 -15.43 3.66
N ALA A 143 -6.25 -14.91 4.25
CA ALA A 143 -6.30 -14.22 5.54
C ALA A 143 -7.07 -12.90 5.46
N CYS A 144 -6.99 -12.17 4.33
CA CYS A 144 -7.79 -10.98 4.10
C CYS A 144 -9.29 -11.32 4.09
N LEU A 145 -9.70 -12.31 3.29
CA LEU A 145 -11.10 -12.72 3.18
C LEU A 145 -11.65 -13.29 4.50
N SER A 146 -10.91 -14.15 5.19
CA SER A 146 -11.36 -14.75 6.45
C SER A 146 -11.36 -13.75 7.60
N GLY A 147 -10.40 -12.84 7.66
CA GLY A 147 -10.35 -11.79 8.68
C GLY A 147 -11.49 -10.78 8.57
N LEU A 148 -12.00 -10.59 7.35
CA LEU A 148 -13.13 -9.71 7.03
C LEU A 148 -14.43 -10.50 6.77
N GLY A 149 -14.47 -11.75 7.19
CA GLY A 149 -15.65 -12.63 7.01
C GLY A 149 -16.83 -12.28 7.91
N ASP A 150 -16.62 -11.49 8.95
CA ASP A 150 -17.63 -10.92 9.84
C ASP A 150 -17.32 -9.45 10.12
N GLU A 151 -18.24 -8.73 10.78
CA GLU A 151 -18.11 -7.30 11.08
C GLU A 151 -17.25 -7.02 12.32
N VAL A 152 -16.80 -8.04 13.03
CA VAL A 152 -15.99 -7.89 14.24
C VAL A 152 -14.56 -7.55 13.87
N MET A 153 -14.14 -6.33 14.18
CA MET A 153 -12.79 -5.87 13.94
C MET A 153 -11.76 -6.64 14.78
N GLY A 154 -10.74 -7.20 14.12
CA GLY A 154 -9.56 -7.72 14.81
C GLY A 154 -8.75 -6.60 15.46
N THR A 155 -8.16 -6.89 16.63
CA THR A 155 -7.30 -5.96 17.38
C THR A 155 -6.00 -6.66 17.76
N LEU A 156 -5.00 -5.93 18.25
CA LEU A 156 -3.76 -6.55 18.71
C LEU A 156 -3.96 -7.53 19.88
N ASP A 157 -4.95 -7.28 20.74
CA ASP A 157 -5.29 -8.17 21.85
C ASP A 157 -6.08 -9.41 21.39
N LYS A 158 -6.83 -9.27 20.30
CA LYS A 158 -7.65 -10.32 19.69
C LYS A 158 -7.53 -10.24 18.16
N PRO A 159 -6.37 -10.59 17.60
CA PRO A 159 -6.15 -10.47 16.19
C PRO A 159 -6.95 -11.51 15.40
N LYS A 160 -7.28 -11.18 14.16
CA LYS A 160 -7.79 -12.17 13.22
C LYS A 160 -6.62 -13.01 12.69
N ASN A 161 -6.87 -14.30 12.46
CA ASN A 161 -5.85 -15.23 11.93
C ASN A 161 -4.51 -15.13 12.67
N PRO A 162 -4.42 -15.52 13.96
CA PRO A 162 -3.27 -15.28 14.82
C PRO A 162 -1.96 -15.88 14.31
N ASP A 163 -2.03 -16.90 13.48
CA ASP A 163 -0.85 -17.57 12.89
C ASP A 163 -0.48 -17.06 11.49
N SER A 164 -1.26 -16.12 10.95
CA SER A 164 -1.03 -15.61 9.59
C SER A 164 0.05 -14.54 9.57
N LYS A 165 1.11 -14.81 8.83
CA LYS A 165 2.17 -13.86 8.49
C LYS A 165 2.32 -13.63 6.98
N GLY A 166 1.28 -13.86 6.21
CA GLY A 166 1.25 -13.61 4.77
C GLY A 166 1.43 -12.13 4.41
N CYS A 167 1.75 -11.88 3.15
CA CYS A 167 2.01 -10.52 2.62
C CYS A 167 0.76 -9.62 2.56
N GLY A 168 -0.45 -10.16 2.63
CA GLY A 168 -1.70 -9.44 2.41
C GLY A 168 -2.00 -8.23 3.33
N ALA A 169 -1.24 -8.05 4.42
CA ALA A 169 -1.33 -6.83 5.21
C ALA A 169 -0.26 -5.81 4.82
N VAL A 170 0.99 -6.25 4.53
CA VAL A 170 2.07 -5.32 4.18
C VAL A 170 1.83 -4.68 2.81
N MET A 171 1.36 -5.43 1.80
CA MET A 171 1.13 -4.96 0.44
C MET A 171 0.25 -3.70 0.35
N ARG A 172 -0.69 -3.53 1.28
CA ARG A 172 -1.65 -2.42 1.32
C ARG A 172 -1.31 -1.30 2.32
N SER A 173 -0.12 -1.34 2.93
CA SER A 173 0.20 -0.48 4.09
C SER A 173 0.96 0.80 3.75
N ALA A 174 1.44 0.99 2.52
CA ALA A 174 2.09 2.23 2.09
C ALA A 174 1.28 3.51 2.40
N PRO A 175 -0.06 3.54 2.21
CA PRO A 175 -0.84 4.76 2.46
C PRO A 175 -0.79 5.29 3.90
N PHE A 176 -0.54 4.44 4.90
CA PHE A 176 -0.35 4.94 6.28
C PHE A 176 0.87 5.87 6.37
N GLY A 177 1.91 5.60 5.58
CA GLY A 177 3.09 6.46 5.50
C GLY A 177 2.82 7.83 4.89
N LEU A 178 1.76 7.98 4.13
CA LEU A 178 1.40 9.27 3.53
C LEU A 178 0.76 10.25 4.54
N LEU A 179 0.56 9.85 5.80
CA LEU A 179 0.12 10.71 6.90
C LEU A 179 1.28 11.58 7.42
N VAL A 180 1.85 12.41 6.55
CA VAL A 180 3.09 13.17 6.80
C VAL A 180 3.04 14.16 7.97
N GLY A 181 1.83 14.54 8.40
CA GLY A 181 1.61 15.39 9.57
C GLY A 181 1.60 14.62 10.91
N TRP A 182 1.74 13.31 10.89
CA TRP A 182 1.73 12.46 12.09
C TRP A 182 3.15 12.11 12.53
N GLU A 183 3.30 11.83 13.83
CA GLU A 183 4.55 11.27 14.34
C GLU A 183 4.78 9.85 13.80
N PRO A 184 6.02 9.47 13.41
CA PRO A 184 6.33 8.16 12.84
C PRO A 184 5.85 6.98 13.69
N GLN A 185 5.89 7.12 15.02
CA GLN A 185 5.41 6.11 15.95
C GLN A 185 3.90 5.88 15.84
N LEU A 186 3.11 6.94 15.62
CA LEU A 186 1.66 6.85 15.43
C LEU A 186 1.32 6.21 14.07
N VAL A 187 2.10 6.54 13.04
CA VAL A 187 2.00 5.90 11.71
C VAL A 187 2.28 4.41 11.81
N PHE A 188 3.38 4.02 12.48
CA PHE A 188 3.72 2.62 12.75
C PHE A 188 2.57 1.91 13.48
N GLN A 189 2.09 2.49 14.58
CA GLN A 189 1.04 1.88 15.40
C GLN A 189 -0.27 1.70 14.63
N LEU A 190 -0.68 2.70 13.85
CA LEU A 190 -1.90 2.63 13.04
C LEU A 190 -1.81 1.50 12.00
N ALA A 191 -0.69 1.40 11.29
CA ALA A 191 -0.47 0.33 10.31
C ALA A 191 -0.51 -1.06 10.96
N VAL A 192 0.14 -1.22 12.12
CA VAL A 192 0.13 -2.46 12.91
C VAL A 192 -1.29 -2.85 13.33
N GLU A 193 -2.07 -1.91 13.88
CA GLU A 193 -3.46 -2.16 14.29
C GLU A 193 -4.37 -2.53 13.10
N CYS A 194 -4.19 -1.86 11.96
CA CYS A 194 -4.94 -2.18 10.74
C CYS A 194 -4.52 -3.53 10.11
N ALA A 195 -3.26 -3.92 10.25
CA ALA A 195 -2.78 -5.22 9.79
C ALA A 195 -3.33 -6.37 10.64
N ALA A 196 -3.42 -6.21 11.97
CA ALA A 196 -3.96 -7.21 12.89
C ALA A 196 -5.46 -7.52 12.64
N GLN A 197 -6.15 -6.70 11.89
CA GLN A 197 -7.53 -6.95 11.44
C GLN A 197 -7.64 -8.18 10.52
N THR A 198 -6.54 -8.62 9.93
CA THR A 198 -6.51 -9.77 9.02
C THR A 198 -5.33 -10.71 9.25
N HIS A 199 -4.20 -10.21 9.75
CA HIS A 199 -2.94 -10.96 9.92
C HIS A 199 -2.45 -10.79 11.36
N GLY A 200 -2.64 -11.80 12.19
CA GLY A 200 -2.42 -11.71 13.63
C GLY A 200 -1.04 -12.14 14.09
N HIS A 201 -0.21 -12.75 13.24
CA HIS A 201 1.16 -13.07 13.61
C HIS A 201 2.02 -11.79 13.70
N PRO A 202 2.93 -11.66 14.69
CA PRO A 202 3.78 -10.48 14.84
C PRO A 202 4.49 -10.06 13.55
N THR A 203 5.08 -11.00 12.83
CA THR A 203 5.74 -10.74 11.54
C THR A 203 4.79 -10.11 10.52
N GLY A 204 3.53 -10.57 10.45
CA GLY A 204 2.53 -10.04 9.52
C GLY A 204 2.18 -8.58 9.79
N TYR A 205 1.93 -8.21 11.05
CA TYR A 205 1.55 -6.83 11.37
C TYR A 205 2.75 -5.90 11.58
N LEU A 206 3.91 -6.38 12.03
CA LEU A 206 5.09 -5.55 12.22
C LEU A 206 5.75 -5.16 10.90
N ALA A 207 5.72 -6.04 9.89
CA ALA A 207 6.16 -5.70 8.54
C ALA A 207 5.32 -4.55 7.94
N ALA A 208 4.01 -4.56 8.17
CA ALA A 208 3.13 -3.47 7.76
C ALA A 208 3.48 -2.14 8.45
N GLY A 209 3.77 -2.17 9.75
CA GLY A 209 4.25 -1.00 10.51
C GLY A 209 5.58 -0.48 10.00
N ALA A 210 6.53 -1.36 9.72
CA ALA A 210 7.84 -1.01 9.17
C ALA A 210 7.71 -0.37 7.78
N PHE A 211 6.91 -0.95 6.90
CA PHE A 211 6.64 -0.41 5.58
C PHE A 211 6.00 0.98 5.63
N ALA A 212 5.05 1.19 6.54
CA ALA A 212 4.43 2.50 6.75
C ALA A 212 5.44 3.57 7.19
N VAL A 213 6.40 3.23 8.08
CA VAL A 213 7.46 4.16 8.52
C VAL A 213 8.43 4.48 7.38
N ILE A 214 8.81 3.46 6.58
CA ILE A 214 9.66 3.70 5.40
C ILE A 214 8.95 4.65 4.44
N SER A 215 7.70 4.36 4.07
CA SER A 215 6.89 5.22 3.19
C SER A 215 6.71 6.63 3.75
N HIS A 216 6.57 6.77 5.09
CA HIS A 216 6.44 8.07 5.76
C HIS A 216 7.71 8.91 5.62
N SER A 217 8.88 8.31 5.80
CA SER A 217 10.16 9.00 5.62
C SER A 217 10.33 9.46 4.16
N LEU A 218 10.00 8.59 3.19
CA LEU A 218 10.07 8.94 1.76
C LEU A 218 9.09 10.07 1.39
N ALA A 219 7.85 10.02 1.90
CA ALA A 219 6.85 11.07 1.67
C ALA A 219 7.27 12.43 2.24
N ARG A 220 8.18 12.45 3.21
CA ARG A 220 8.80 13.64 3.79
C ARG A 220 10.09 14.07 3.09
N GLY A 221 10.48 13.39 2.00
CA GLY A 221 11.66 13.70 1.21
C GLY A 221 12.98 13.14 1.75
N GLU A 222 12.92 12.17 2.65
CA GLU A 222 14.12 11.48 3.14
C GLU A 222 14.58 10.41 2.16
N ASP A 223 15.85 9.99 2.25
CA ASP A 223 16.38 8.91 1.43
C ASP A 223 15.93 7.53 1.94
N LEU A 224 15.98 6.53 1.05
CA LEU A 224 15.44 5.19 1.34
C LEU A 224 16.29 4.42 2.37
N ASP A 225 17.62 4.55 2.35
CA ASP A 225 18.48 3.85 3.33
C ASP A 225 18.18 4.36 4.74
N GLY A 226 18.15 5.68 4.92
CA GLY A 226 17.79 6.32 6.19
C GLY A 226 16.36 5.95 6.65
N ALA A 227 15.41 5.85 5.71
CA ALA A 227 14.04 5.42 6.00
C ALA A 227 13.99 3.99 6.54
N VAL A 228 14.76 3.05 5.93
CA VAL A 228 14.86 1.66 6.42
C VAL A 228 15.51 1.60 7.81
N GLN A 229 16.57 2.40 8.05
CA GLN A 229 17.20 2.45 9.38
C GLN A 229 16.21 2.93 10.46
N LYS A 230 15.37 3.93 10.16
CA LYS A 230 14.31 4.37 11.08
C LYS A 230 13.28 3.29 11.36
N ALA A 231 12.86 2.54 10.34
CA ALA A 231 11.95 1.41 10.53
C ALA A 231 12.55 0.34 11.43
N LEU A 232 13.84 0.02 11.27
CA LEU A 232 14.56 -0.92 12.15
C LEU A 232 14.59 -0.44 13.62
N VAL A 233 14.73 0.85 13.86
CA VAL A 233 14.66 1.43 15.22
C VAL A 233 13.27 1.22 15.82
N HIS A 234 12.19 1.49 15.07
CA HIS A 234 10.82 1.27 15.54
C HIS A 234 10.53 -0.22 15.79
N LEU A 235 10.97 -1.12 14.90
CA LEU A 235 10.86 -2.56 15.08
C LEU A 235 11.54 -3.03 16.37
N GLY A 236 12.77 -2.62 16.62
CA GLY A 236 13.55 -3.02 17.81
C GLY A 236 12.90 -2.68 19.16
N THR A 237 11.85 -1.86 19.16
CA THR A 237 11.06 -1.56 20.37
C THR A 237 9.86 -2.49 20.58
N ARG A 238 9.63 -3.45 19.66
CA ARG A 238 8.43 -4.29 19.64
C ARG A 238 8.77 -5.76 19.87
N PRO A 239 8.01 -6.47 20.71
CA PRO A 239 8.19 -7.91 20.85
C PRO A 239 7.84 -8.65 19.55
N GLY A 240 8.58 -9.69 19.20
CA GLY A 240 8.35 -10.51 18.00
C GLY A 240 8.81 -9.85 16.68
N HIS A 241 9.71 -8.86 16.76
CA HIS A 241 10.20 -8.12 15.61
C HIS A 241 11.30 -8.84 14.81
N GLU A 242 11.85 -9.92 15.34
CA GLU A 242 13.12 -10.51 14.92
C GLU A 242 13.08 -10.93 13.44
N GLU A 243 12.03 -11.64 13.01
CA GLU A 243 11.91 -12.10 11.61
C GLU A 243 11.91 -10.91 10.64
N THR A 244 11.12 -9.87 10.93
CA THR A 244 11.05 -8.66 10.07
C THR A 244 12.36 -7.88 10.10
N THR A 245 12.97 -7.75 11.27
CA THR A 245 14.27 -7.06 11.44
C THR A 245 15.37 -7.78 10.67
N ASP A 246 15.43 -9.11 10.75
CA ASP A 246 16.46 -9.90 10.07
C ASP A 246 16.23 -9.88 8.54
N ALA A 247 14.99 -9.89 8.07
CA ALA A 247 14.67 -9.76 6.65
C ALA A 247 15.15 -8.42 6.07
N LEU A 248 14.86 -7.30 6.74
CA LEU A 248 15.35 -5.98 6.32
C LEU A 248 16.87 -5.87 6.38
N LYS A 249 17.52 -6.43 7.40
CA LYS A 249 18.98 -6.48 7.48
C LYS A 249 19.60 -7.32 6.35
N ARG A 250 18.96 -8.45 5.97
CA ARG A 250 19.39 -9.21 4.79
C ARG A 250 19.28 -8.42 3.51
N ALA A 251 18.17 -7.63 3.32
CA ALA A 251 18.02 -6.75 2.17
C ALA A 251 19.16 -5.73 2.10
N LEU A 252 19.44 -5.01 3.18
CA LEU A 252 20.56 -4.05 3.27
C LEU A 252 21.93 -4.72 3.03
N GLY A 253 22.10 -5.95 3.51
CA GLY A 253 23.31 -6.74 3.27
C GLY A 253 23.46 -7.11 1.80
N ALA A 254 22.37 -7.49 1.13
CA ALA A 254 22.36 -7.88 -0.28
C ALA A 254 22.73 -6.72 -1.22
N VAL A 255 22.36 -5.48 -0.89
CA VAL A 255 22.75 -4.27 -1.65
C VAL A 255 24.27 -4.16 -1.83
N ARG A 256 25.05 -4.62 -0.84
CA ARG A 256 26.52 -4.55 -0.82
C ARG A 256 27.21 -5.71 -1.55
N GLN A 257 26.45 -6.68 -2.06
CA GLN A 257 27.00 -7.95 -2.60
C GLN A 257 27.13 -7.95 -4.14
N GLY A 258 27.21 -6.79 -4.78
CA GLY A 258 27.41 -6.65 -6.21
C GLY A 258 26.14 -6.43 -7.02
N MET A 259 26.20 -6.75 -8.33
CA MET A 259 25.10 -6.45 -9.26
C MET A 259 23.78 -7.10 -8.85
N PRO A 260 22.64 -6.38 -8.98
CA PRO A 260 21.33 -6.95 -8.75
C PRO A 260 20.99 -8.01 -9.82
N THR A 261 20.49 -9.14 -9.36
CA THR A 261 20.06 -10.26 -10.23
C THR A 261 18.81 -10.93 -9.67
N PRO A 262 18.00 -11.61 -10.49
CA PRO A 262 16.87 -12.41 -10.02
C PRO A 262 17.26 -13.42 -8.94
N ALA A 263 18.41 -14.10 -9.07
CA ALA A 263 18.91 -15.01 -8.07
C ALA A 263 19.20 -14.33 -6.72
N ARG A 264 19.61 -13.05 -6.73
CA ARG A 264 19.78 -12.26 -5.51
C ARG A 264 18.43 -11.94 -4.88
N VAL A 265 17.42 -11.62 -5.67
CA VAL A 265 16.05 -11.41 -5.20
C VAL A 265 15.54 -12.67 -4.53
N GLU A 266 15.64 -13.84 -5.17
CA GLU A 266 15.23 -15.13 -4.62
C GLU A 266 15.98 -15.52 -3.33
N SER A 267 17.20 -15.03 -3.12
CA SER A 267 17.94 -15.26 -1.86
C SER A 267 17.32 -14.55 -0.65
N LEU A 268 16.42 -13.60 -0.86
CA LEU A 268 15.69 -12.88 0.19
C LEU A 268 14.36 -13.57 0.55
N GLY A 269 13.88 -14.49 -0.28
CA GLY A 269 12.64 -15.21 -0.11
C GLY A 269 11.81 -15.26 -1.40
N GLN A 270 10.56 -15.69 -1.27
CA GLN A 270 9.59 -15.76 -2.37
C GLN A 270 8.51 -14.69 -2.29
N GLY A 271 8.46 -13.91 -1.21
CA GLY A 271 7.47 -12.84 -1.06
C GLY A 271 6.12 -13.26 -0.47
N TRP A 272 5.86 -14.57 -0.26
CA TRP A 272 4.59 -15.05 0.29
C TRP A 272 4.34 -14.62 1.74
N THR A 273 5.39 -14.32 2.49
CA THR A 273 5.32 -13.82 3.85
C THR A 273 5.65 -12.33 3.89
N ALA A 274 5.10 -11.64 4.88
CA ALA A 274 5.16 -10.18 4.96
C ALA A 274 6.61 -9.64 5.02
N GLU A 275 7.48 -10.33 5.78
CA GLU A 275 8.88 -9.95 5.91
C GLU A 275 9.68 -10.19 4.63
N GLU A 276 9.37 -11.27 3.89
CA GLU A 276 10.01 -11.55 2.60
C GLU A 276 9.58 -10.53 1.54
N ALA A 277 8.26 -10.28 1.41
CA ALA A 277 7.74 -9.31 0.45
C ALA A 277 8.31 -7.92 0.69
N LEU A 278 8.35 -7.47 1.96
CA LEU A 278 8.95 -6.18 2.33
C LEU A 278 10.45 -6.15 2.02
N SER A 279 11.18 -7.21 2.36
CA SER A 279 12.62 -7.35 2.12
C SER A 279 12.97 -7.25 0.63
N ILE A 280 12.22 -7.97 -0.21
CA ILE A 280 12.38 -7.95 -1.68
C ILE A 280 12.08 -6.56 -2.24
N GLY A 281 10.92 -5.98 -1.89
CA GLY A 281 10.54 -4.64 -2.36
C GLY A 281 11.55 -3.57 -1.97
N VAL A 282 12.04 -3.58 -0.73
CA VAL A 282 13.07 -2.66 -0.22
C VAL A 282 14.40 -2.87 -0.95
N TYR A 283 14.85 -4.12 -1.11
CA TYR A 283 16.10 -4.41 -1.83
C TYR A 283 16.04 -3.90 -3.27
N CYS A 284 14.98 -4.24 -4.01
CA CYS A 284 14.82 -3.83 -5.41
C CYS A 284 14.76 -2.31 -5.55
N ALA A 285 14.10 -1.62 -4.62
CA ALA A 285 14.06 -0.16 -4.61
C ALA A 285 15.43 0.47 -4.30
N LEU A 286 16.23 -0.13 -3.39
CA LEU A 286 17.57 0.37 -3.04
C LEU A 286 18.60 0.22 -4.15
N VAL A 287 18.48 -0.82 -4.99
CA VAL A 287 19.44 -1.08 -6.10
C VAL A 287 18.92 -0.57 -7.44
N ALA A 288 17.75 0.04 -7.47
CA ALA A 288 17.14 0.54 -8.70
C ALA A 288 17.98 1.67 -9.33
N GLU A 289 18.30 1.53 -10.61
CA GLU A 289 18.89 2.61 -11.42
C GLU A 289 17.84 3.66 -11.78
N ASP A 290 16.61 3.22 -12.03
CA ASP A 290 15.40 4.01 -12.24
C ASP A 290 14.17 3.20 -11.80
N VAL A 291 12.99 3.81 -11.88
CA VAL A 291 11.72 3.16 -11.48
C VAL A 291 11.45 1.91 -12.31
N ARG A 292 11.73 1.96 -13.62
CA ARG A 292 11.52 0.80 -14.52
C ARG A 292 12.40 -0.38 -14.13
N HIS A 293 13.68 -0.14 -13.90
CA HIS A 293 14.62 -1.19 -13.48
C HIS A 293 14.22 -1.82 -12.16
N GLY A 294 13.89 -1.01 -11.13
CA GLY A 294 13.48 -1.51 -9.83
C GLY A 294 12.22 -2.38 -9.90
N LEU A 295 11.21 -1.96 -10.67
CA LEU A 295 9.96 -2.71 -10.85
C LEU A 295 10.19 -4.05 -11.57
N LEU A 296 10.94 -4.04 -12.69
CA LEU A 296 11.23 -5.27 -13.41
C LEU A 296 12.07 -6.25 -12.59
N LEU A 297 12.98 -5.76 -11.76
CA LEU A 297 13.73 -6.61 -10.84
C LEU A 297 12.81 -7.21 -9.76
N ALA A 298 11.87 -6.42 -9.23
CA ALA A 298 10.98 -6.85 -8.16
C ALA A 298 9.96 -7.90 -8.58
N VAL A 299 9.60 -7.99 -9.87
CA VAL A 299 8.61 -8.96 -10.35
C VAL A 299 9.23 -10.21 -10.99
N ASN A 300 10.47 -10.15 -11.49
CA ASN A 300 11.11 -11.27 -12.21
C ASN A 300 11.83 -12.25 -11.26
N HIS A 301 11.07 -12.90 -10.37
CA HIS A 301 11.53 -13.97 -9.48
C HIS A 301 10.42 -15.01 -9.30
N GLY A 302 10.76 -16.17 -8.77
CA GLY A 302 9.76 -17.19 -8.44
C GLY A 302 9.08 -16.86 -7.12
N GLY A 303 7.77 -16.54 -7.16
CA GLY A 303 7.00 -16.24 -5.95
C GLY A 303 5.91 -15.20 -6.16
N ASP A 304 5.66 -14.43 -5.13
CA ASP A 304 4.61 -13.40 -5.01
C ASP A 304 5.04 -12.10 -5.72
N SER A 305 5.02 -12.15 -7.05
CA SER A 305 5.58 -11.12 -7.91
C SER A 305 4.76 -9.83 -7.91
N ASP A 306 3.45 -9.88 -7.77
CA ASP A 306 2.57 -8.72 -7.71
C ASP A 306 2.76 -7.96 -6.39
N SER A 307 2.76 -8.64 -5.24
CA SER A 307 3.02 -8.00 -3.95
C SER A 307 4.43 -7.37 -3.86
N THR A 308 5.47 -8.08 -4.30
CA THR A 308 6.83 -7.53 -4.30
C THR A 308 6.99 -6.36 -5.27
N GLY A 309 6.35 -6.44 -6.43
CA GLY A 309 6.23 -5.36 -7.40
C GLY A 309 5.48 -4.15 -6.83
N ALA A 310 4.33 -4.39 -6.19
CA ALA A 310 3.52 -3.34 -5.55
C ALA A 310 4.31 -2.59 -4.47
N ILE A 311 4.99 -3.31 -3.56
CA ILE A 311 5.80 -2.70 -2.49
C ILE A 311 6.94 -1.88 -3.08
N CYS A 312 7.71 -2.44 -4.03
CA CYS A 312 8.78 -1.71 -4.72
C CYS A 312 8.26 -0.45 -5.43
N GLY A 313 7.14 -0.58 -6.13
CA GLY A 313 6.48 0.53 -6.83
C GLY A 313 5.97 1.63 -5.90
N ASN A 314 5.37 1.26 -4.76
CA ASN A 314 4.99 2.23 -3.73
C ASN A 314 6.20 3.01 -3.22
N LEU A 315 7.34 2.34 -2.94
CA LEU A 315 8.56 2.98 -2.45
C LEU A 315 9.15 3.93 -3.49
N LEU A 316 9.39 3.44 -4.71
CA LEU A 316 10.00 4.24 -5.78
C LEU A 316 9.10 5.39 -6.23
N GLY A 317 7.79 5.15 -6.32
CA GLY A 317 6.82 6.18 -6.66
C GLY A 317 6.71 7.26 -5.58
N THR A 318 6.78 6.89 -4.28
CA THR A 318 6.80 7.86 -3.18
C THR A 318 8.10 8.66 -3.19
N LEU A 319 9.23 8.00 -3.42
CA LEU A 319 10.57 8.63 -3.42
C LEU A 319 10.71 9.66 -4.55
N HIS A 320 10.32 9.29 -5.77
CA HIS A 320 10.57 10.07 -6.98
C HIS A 320 9.37 10.87 -7.50
N GLY A 321 8.15 10.60 -6.98
CA GLY A 321 6.91 11.22 -7.44
C GLY A 321 6.39 10.63 -8.77
N GLU A 322 5.20 11.10 -9.19
CA GLU A 322 4.48 10.56 -10.36
C GLU A 322 5.23 10.72 -11.69
N THR A 323 6.03 11.78 -11.82
CA THR A 323 6.73 12.09 -13.08
C THR A 323 7.87 11.13 -13.41
N ALA A 324 8.33 10.34 -12.45
CA ALA A 324 9.36 9.31 -12.66
C ALA A 324 8.76 7.97 -13.14
N LEU A 325 7.44 7.81 -13.10
CA LEU A 325 6.79 6.58 -13.53
C LEU A 325 6.82 6.44 -15.06
N PRO A 326 7.08 5.22 -15.60
CA PRO A 326 7.10 4.99 -17.04
C PRO A 326 5.75 5.29 -17.72
N PRO A 327 5.67 6.26 -18.65
CA PRO A 327 4.39 6.67 -19.24
C PRO A 327 3.68 5.55 -20.00
N VAL A 328 4.43 4.62 -20.59
CA VAL A 328 3.88 3.50 -21.37
C VAL A 328 3.00 2.59 -20.50
N TRP A 329 3.38 2.37 -19.24
CA TRP A 329 2.61 1.56 -18.31
C TRP A 329 1.41 2.33 -17.75
N LEU A 330 1.55 3.64 -17.55
CA LEU A 330 0.43 4.47 -17.08
C LEU A 330 -0.75 4.49 -18.08
N VAL A 331 -0.48 4.38 -19.37
CA VAL A 331 -1.54 4.41 -20.40
C VAL A 331 -2.41 3.16 -20.36
N GLU A 332 -1.83 1.99 -20.10
CA GLU A 332 -2.54 0.72 -20.08
C GLU A 332 -3.04 0.30 -18.68
N LEU A 333 -2.64 1.01 -17.63
CA LEU A 333 -2.95 0.67 -16.24
C LEU A 333 -4.45 0.75 -15.97
N GLU A 334 -5.01 -0.34 -15.46
CA GLU A 334 -6.41 -0.41 -15.03
C GLU A 334 -6.68 0.55 -13.86
N GLY A 335 -7.83 1.21 -13.89
CA GLY A 335 -8.26 2.08 -12.79
C GLY A 335 -7.41 3.33 -12.58
N ARG A 336 -6.53 3.69 -13.53
CA ARG A 336 -5.64 4.86 -13.40
C ARG A 336 -6.36 6.13 -13.00
N ASP A 337 -7.50 6.42 -13.63
CA ASP A 337 -8.22 7.67 -13.38
C ASP A 337 -8.84 7.69 -11.97
N THR A 338 -9.33 6.55 -11.50
CA THR A 338 -9.79 6.36 -10.11
C THR A 338 -8.65 6.58 -9.11
N MET A 339 -7.46 6.02 -9.40
CA MET A 339 -6.27 6.19 -8.54
C MET A 339 -5.81 7.64 -8.49
N LEU A 340 -5.78 8.33 -9.63
CA LEU A 340 -5.43 9.75 -9.69
C LEU A 340 -6.41 10.59 -8.87
N GLN A 341 -7.72 10.35 -9.03
CA GLN A 341 -8.74 11.06 -8.26
C GLN A 341 -8.58 10.81 -6.76
N LEU A 342 -8.37 9.54 -6.36
CA LEU A 342 -8.23 9.18 -4.95
C LEU A 342 -6.93 9.75 -4.35
N ALA A 343 -5.84 9.75 -5.11
CA ALA A 343 -4.58 10.37 -4.69
C ALA A 343 -4.70 11.88 -4.49
N ASP A 344 -5.41 12.55 -5.40
CA ASP A 344 -5.66 13.99 -5.31
C ASP A 344 -6.55 14.32 -4.11
N ASP A 345 -7.61 13.54 -3.91
CA ASP A 345 -8.50 13.70 -2.78
C ASP A 345 -7.76 13.46 -1.45
N PHE A 346 -6.89 12.45 -1.39
CA PHE A 346 -6.05 12.22 -0.21
C PHE A 346 -5.12 13.42 0.06
N ALA A 347 -4.40 13.88 -0.96
CA ALA A 347 -3.49 15.00 -0.81
C ALA A 347 -4.23 16.28 -0.37
N MET A 348 -5.43 16.52 -0.93
CA MET A 348 -6.30 17.63 -0.51
C MET A 348 -6.76 17.48 0.93
N GLU A 349 -7.23 16.30 1.33
CA GLU A 349 -7.66 16.04 2.70
C GLU A 349 -6.55 16.30 3.71
N MET A 350 -5.34 15.79 3.46
CA MET A 350 -4.20 15.93 4.37
C MET A 350 -3.69 17.38 4.47
N THR A 351 -3.88 18.19 3.44
CA THR A 351 -3.36 19.57 3.40
C THR A 351 -4.42 20.64 3.67
N GLN A 352 -5.70 20.35 3.40
CA GLN A 352 -6.78 21.33 3.40
C GLN A 352 -8.08 20.82 4.06
N GLY A 353 -8.10 19.65 4.67
CA GLY A 353 -9.31 18.99 5.20
C GLY A 353 -10.30 19.90 5.92
N PRO A 354 -9.86 20.74 6.91
CA PRO A 354 -10.78 21.66 7.60
C PRO A 354 -11.51 22.64 6.69
N ALA A 355 -10.90 23.07 5.57
CA ALA A 355 -11.54 23.94 4.59
C ALA A 355 -12.52 23.19 3.69
N LEU A 356 -12.40 21.87 3.56
CA LEU A 356 -13.27 21.04 2.73
C LEU A 356 -14.58 20.69 3.44
N HIS A 357 -14.52 20.26 4.69
CA HIS A 357 -15.66 19.67 5.41
C HIS A 357 -15.86 20.18 6.84
N GLY A 358 -15.03 21.11 7.32
CA GLY A 358 -15.21 21.76 8.63
C GLY A 358 -16.46 22.65 8.68
N PRO A 359 -16.76 23.26 9.86
CA PRO A 359 -17.95 24.11 10.03
C PRO A 359 -18.05 25.28 9.04
N ALA A 360 -16.93 25.75 8.50
CA ALA A 360 -16.83 26.78 7.47
C ALA A 360 -16.48 26.18 6.09
N GLY A 361 -16.56 24.85 5.94
CA GLY A 361 -16.18 24.15 4.74
C GLY A 361 -17.05 24.51 3.53
N SER A 362 -16.41 24.70 2.39
CA SER A 362 -17.04 25.16 1.14
C SER A 362 -17.13 24.10 0.04
N ALA A 363 -16.82 22.83 0.35
CA ALA A 363 -16.84 21.73 -0.60
C ALA A 363 -18.05 20.79 -0.39
N PRO A 364 -19.28 21.19 -0.81
CA PRO A 364 -20.52 20.44 -0.49
C PRO A 364 -20.53 19.01 -1.06
N GLY A 365 -19.81 18.75 -2.16
CA GLY A 365 -19.66 17.40 -2.72
C GLY A 365 -18.71 16.48 -1.95
N TRP A 366 -17.90 17.02 -1.04
CA TRP A 366 -16.89 16.22 -0.32
C TRP A 366 -17.52 15.16 0.58
N LEU A 367 -18.52 15.54 1.38
CA LEU A 367 -19.22 14.61 2.27
C LEU A 367 -20.11 13.61 1.51
N ALA A 368 -20.54 13.93 0.29
CA ALA A 368 -21.21 12.95 -0.57
C ALA A 368 -20.23 11.91 -1.11
N ARG A 369 -18.97 12.30 -1.33
CA ARG A 369 -17.90 11.41 -1.78
C ARG A 369 -17.35 10.57 -0.63
N TYR A 370 -17.15 11.16 0.55
CA TYR A 370 -16.63 10.55 1.76
C TYR A 370 -17.62 10.72 2.92
N PRO A 371 -18.67 9.89 2.96
CA PRO A 371 -19.69 9.97 4.01
C PRO A 371 -19.10 9.73 5.41
N ARG A 372 -19.68 10.38 6.40
CA ARG A 372 -19.33 10.22 7.82
C ARG A 372 -19.87 8.95 8.47
N ALA A 373 -20.67 8.17 7.76
CA ALA A 373 -21.31 6.95 8.25
C ALA A 373 -20.31 5.80 8.46
#